data_3ef19f224fdb8fa8fe64d196aa03800f
#
_entry.id   3ef19f224fdb8fa8fe64d196aa03800f
#
_cell.length_a   1.000
_cell.length_b   1.000
_cell.length_c   1.000
_cell.angle_alpha   90.00
_cell.angle_beta   90.00
_cell.angle_gamma   90.00
#
_symmetry.space_group_name_H-M   'P 1'
#
loop_
_entity.id
_entity.type
_entity.pdbx_description
1 polymer ?
#
loop_
_entity_poly.entity_id
_entity_poly.type
_entity_poly.pdbx_seq_one_letter_code
_entity_poly.pdbx_strand_id
1 'polypeptide(L)'
;MNAYIYILTNSTRSVLYIGVTNNLVRRIYEHKNKLLKGFTCDYSVNRLVYYEQFNDIVAAITREKQLKNWHRPWKENLIAGSNPTWRDLYDEIIL
;
A
#
# COMPACT_ATOMS: atom_id res chain seq x y z
N MET A 1 -19.31 3.43 3.45
CA MET A 1 -17.98 4.05 3.50
C MET A 1 -16.96 3.07 2.99
N ASN A 2 -16.07 3.51 2.11
CA ASN A 2 -15.01 2.65 1.59
C ASN A 2 -13.78 2.73 2.48
N ALA A 3 -13.08 1.60 2.58
CA ALA A 3 -11.80 1.51 3.26
C ALA A 3 -10.86 0.67 2.38
N TYR A 4 -9.56 0.88 2.56
CA TYR A 4 -8.55 0.25 1.71
C TYR A 4 -7.39 -0.23 2.55
N ILE A 5 -6.80 -1.37 2.16
CA ILE A 5 -5.42 -1.67 2.51
C ILE A 5 -4.55 -1.37 1.29
N TYR A 6 -3.33 -0.99 1.54
CA TYR A 6 -2.40 -0.71 0.46
C TYR A 6 -0.99 -1.18 0.84
N ILE A 7 -0.22 -1.51 -0.19
CA ILE A 7 1.19 -1.88 -0.02
C ILE A 7 2.03 -0.90 -0.81
N LEU A 8 2.98 -0.29 -0.14
CA LEU A 8 3.97 0.60 -0.74
C LEU A 8 5.33 -0.06 -0.77
N THR A 9 6.14 0.33 -1.75
CA THR A 9 7.54 -0.07 -1.81
C THR A 9 8.40 1.14 -2.18
N ASN A 10 9.72 0.98 -2.06
CA ASN A 10 10.69 1.98 -2.51
C ASN A 10 11.19 1.63 -3.92
N SER A 11 12.05 2.47 -4.49
CA SER A 11 12.53 2.30 -5.86
C SER A 11 13.30 1.00 -6.08
N THR A 12 13.94 0.47 -5.04
CA THR A 12 14.72 -0.77 -5.12
C THR A 12 13.92 -2.02 -4.74
N ARG A 13 12.64 -1.85 -4.36
CA ARG A 13 11.75 -2.95 -3.91
C ARG A 13 12.28 -3.68 -2.68
N SER A 14 13.15 -3.05 -1.90
CA SER A 14 13.76 -3.69 -0.74
C SER A 14 12.85 -3.63 0.49
N VAL A 15 11.90 -2.70 0.52
CA VAL A 15 11.03 -2.46 1.66
C VAL A 15 9.56 -2.57 1.23
N LEU A 16 8.75 -3.21 2.06
CA LEU A 16 7.29 -3.24 1.90
C LEU A 16 6.65 -2.59 3.12
N TYR A 17 5.70 -1.69 2.88
CA TYR A 17 4.91 -1.05 3.94
C TYR A 17 3.44 -1.30 3.68
N ILE A 18 2.72 -1.80 4.67
CA ILE A 18 1.29 -2.07 4.57
C ILE A 18 0.54 -1.09 5.43
N GLY A 19 -0.45 -0.40 4.86
CA GLY A 19 -1.25 0.56 5.58
C GLY A 19 -2.73 0.37 5.32
N VAL A 20 -3.54 1.10 6.08
CA VAL A 20 -4.99 1.12 5.95
C VAL A 20 -5.45 2.57 5.92
N THR A 21 -6.46 2.87 5.11
CA THR A 21 -6.99 4.22 4.97
C THR A 21 -8.44 4.19 4.50
N ASN A 22 -9.17 5.25 4.78
CA ASN A 22 -10.50 5.46 4.20
C ASN A 22 -10.47 6.33 2.95
N ASN A 23 -9.30 6.84 2.55
CA ASN A 23 -9.15 7.66 1.36
C ASN A 23 -7.80 7.33 0.70
N LEU A 24 -7.83 6.40 -0.24
CA LEU A 24 -6.61 5.88 -0.87
C LEU A 24 -5.85 6.97 -1.63
N VAL A 25 -6.54 7.72 -2.48
CA VAL A 25 -5.89 8.76 -3.31
C VAL A 25 -5.16 9.78 -2.44
N ARG A 26 -5.84 10.29 -1.42
CA ARG A 26 -5.25 11.28 -0.52
C ARG A 26 -4.06 10.70 0.24
N ARG A 27 -4.20 9.49 0.76
CA ARG A 27 -3.13 8.86 1.56
C ARG A 27 -1.88 8.62 0.72
N ILE A 28 -2.02 8.14 -0.52
CA ILE A 28 -0.87 7.93 -1.38
C ILE A 28 -0.24 9.28 -1.79
N TYR A 29 -1.06 10.28 -2.06
CA TYR A 29 -0.56 11.64 -2.30
C TYR A 29 0.29 12.13 -1.13
N GLU A 30 -0.18 11.92 0.10
CA GLU A 30 0.55 12.33 1.30
C GLU A 30 1.89 11.60 1.42
N HIS A 31 1.94 10.31 1.11
CA HIS A 31 3.20 9.57 1.10
C HIS A 31 4.16 10.09 0.04
N LYS A 32 3.66 10.34 -1.17
CA LYS A 32 4.51 10.80 -2.28
C LYS A 32 5.11 12.18 -2.03
N ASN A 33 4.37 13.04 -1.33
CA ASN A 33 4.82 14.40 -1.03
C ASN A 33 5.47 14.50 0.35
N LYS A 34 5.73 13.37 0.98
CA LYS A 34 6.42 13.28 2.29
C LYS A 34 5.74 14.10 3.37
N LEU A 35 4.40 14.17 3.32
CA LEU A 35 3.60 14.89 4.31
C LEU A 35 3.39 14.09 5.57
N LEU A 36 3.58 12.76 5.52
CA LEU A 36 3.47 11.88 6.67
C LEU A 36 4.88 11.57 7.16
N LYS A 37 5.21 12.06 8.35
CA LYS A 37 6.52 11.82 8.96
C LYS A 37 6.65 10.36 9.40
N GLY A 38 7.88 9.85 9.39
CA GLY A 38 8.18 8.51 9.87
C GLY A 38 8.84 7.64 8.83
N PHE A 39 8.68 6.33 8.98
CA PHE A 39 9.40 5.32 8.19
C PHE A 39 9.27 5.52 6.68
N THR A 40 8.05 5.69 6.16
CA THR A 40 7.84 5.81 4.72
C THR A 40 8.47 7.08 4.14
N CYS A 41 8.45 8.17 4.92
CA CYS A 41 9.08 9.42 4.52
C CYS A 41 10.60 9.26 4.48
N ASP A 42 11.17 8.71 5.56
CA ASP A 42 12.62 8.60 5.73
C ASP A 42 13.26 7.69 4.69
N TYR A 43 12.56 6.64 4.28
CA TYR A 43 13.09 5.64 3.34
C TYR A 43 12.49 5.74 1.94
N SER A 44 11.75 6.81 1.65
CA SER A 44 11.13 7.05 0.34
C SER A 44 10.28 5.88 -0.14
N VAL A 45 9.46 5.32 0.77
CA VAL A 45 8.56 4.20 0.50
C VAL A 45 7.25 4.80 0.03
N ASN A 46 7.13 5.06 -1.28
CA ASN A 46 6.03 5.86 -1.83
C ASN A 46 5.47 5.35 -3.17
N ARG A 47 5.85 4.15 -3.58
CA ARG A 47 5.32 3.54 -4.82
C ARG A 47 4.20 2.59 -4.44
N LEU A 48 2.99 2.84 -4.94
CA LEU A 48 1.83 2.00 -4.68
C LEU A 48 1.88 0.79 -5.60
N VAL A 49 2.04 -0.41 -5.02
CA VAL A 49 2.15 -1.64 -5.82
C VAL A 49 0.98 -2.59 -5.65
N TYR A 50 0.11 -2.36 -4.66
CA TYR A 50 -1.05 -3.20 -4.42
C TYR A 50 -2.07 -2.48 -3.53
N TYR A 51 -3.35 -2.74 -3.74
CA TYR A 51 -4.41 -2.29 -2.83
C TYR A 51 -5.64 -3.18 -2.93
N GLU A 52 -6.44 -3.20 -1.87
CA GLU A 52 -7.74 -3.87 -1.80
C GLU A 52 -8.76 -2.90 -1.22
N GLN A 53 -9.99 -2.98 -1.70
CA GLN A 53 -11.09 -2.15 -1.22
C GLN A 53 -12.03 -2.99 -0.35
N PHE A 54 -12.52 -2.37 0.72
CA PHE A 54 -13.47 -2.97 1.67
C PHE A 54 -14.63 -2.01 1.90
N ASN A 55 -15.78 -2.56 2.28
CA ASN A 55 -16.97 -1.76 2.57
C ASN A 55 -16.92 -1.11 3.95
N ASP A 56 -16.09 -1.62 4.86
CA ASP A 56 -15.94 -1.04 6.20
C ASP A 56 -14.49 -1.10 6.68
N ILE A 57 -14.19 -0.22 7.63
CA ILE A 57 -12.83 -0.06 8.13
C ILE A 57 -12.37 -1.26 8.97
N VAL A 58 -13.29 -1.94 9.65
CA VAL A 58 -12.93 -3.09 10.49
C VAL A 58 -12.40 -4.23 9.63
N ALA A 59 -13.06 -4.51 8.50
CA ALA A 59 -12.59 -5.52 7.55
C ALA A 59 -11.21 -5.16 6.99
N ALA A 60 -10.99 -3.89 6.66
CA ALA A 60 -9.69 -3.43 6.16
C ALA A 60 -8.58 -3.58 7.22
N ILE A 61 -8.86 -3.20 8.46
CA ILE A 61 -7.90 -3.35 9.56
C ILE A 61 -7.56 -4.81 9.80
N THR A 62 -8.56 -5.68 9.76
CA THR A 62 -8.35 -7.12 9.92
C THR A 62 -7.42 -7.66 8.83
N ARG A 63 -7.65 -7.24 7.59
CA ARG A 63 -6.81 -7.65 6.46
C ARG A 63 -5.37 -7.11 6.59
N GLU A 64 -5.22 -5.85 7.00
CA GLU A 64 -3.91 -5.26 7.22
C GLU A 64 -3.10 -6.07 8.24
N LYS A 65 -3.72 -6.42 9.36
CA LYS A 65 -3.04 -7.22 10.39
C LYS A 65 -2.66 -8.61 9.88
N GLN A 66 -3.53 -9.23 9.09
CA GLN A 66 -3.25 -10.52 8.47
C GLN A 66 -2.03 -10.43 7.57
N LEU A 67 -2.00 -9.43 6.67
CA LEU A 67 -0.91 -9.27 5.71
C LEU A 67 0.42 -8.93 6.41
N LYS A 68 0.38 -8.16 7.49
CA LYS A 68 1.60 -7.83 8.24
C LYS A 68 2.25 -9.07 8.86
N ASN A 69 1.46 -10.10 9.14
CA ASN A 69 1.97 -11.35 9.70
C ASN A 69 2.46 -12.34 8.64
N TRP A 70 2.21 -12.07 7.37
CA TRP A 70 2.68 -12.94 6.29
C TRP A 70 4.19 -12.82 6.11
N HIS A 71 4.83 -13.92 5.72
CA HIS A 71 6.22 -13.91 5.27
C HIS A 71 6.34 -13.11 3.96
N ARG A 72 7.51 -12.50 3.76
CA ARG A 72 7.72 -11.64 2.59
C ARG A 72 7.40 -12.31 1.26
N PRO A 73 7.80 -13.57 0.99
CA PRO A 73 7.45 -14.20 -0.30
C PRO A 73 5.95 -14.25 -0.59
N TRP A 74 5.12 -14.39 0.44
CA TRP A 74 3.67 -14.39 0.27
C TRP A 74 3.15 -13.02 -0.12
N LYS A 75 3.71 -11.95 0.46
CA LYS A 75 3.36 -10.58 0.08
C LYS A 75 3.79 -10.30 -1.36
N GLU A 76 4.97 -10.74 -1.75
CA GLU A 76 5.48 -10.59 -3.12
C GLU A 76 4.58 -11.31 -4.12
N ASN A 77 4.14 -12.52 -3.80
CA ASN A 77 3.22 -13.27 -4.65
C ASN A 77 1.87 -12.56 -4.79
N LEU A 78 1.37 -11.98 -3.70
CA LEU A 78 0.13 -11.23 -3.73
C LEU A 78 0.24 -10.02 -4.67
N ILE A 79 1.32 -9.28 -4.58
CA ILE A 79 1.59 -8.13 -5.46
C ILE A 79 1.68 -8.59 -6.91
N ALA A 80 2.50 -9.60 -7.18
CA ALA A 80 2.75 -10.08 -8.53
C ALA A 80 1.50 -10.65 -9.20
N GLY A 81 0.55 -11.18 -8.42
CA GLY A 81 -0.69 -11.71 -8.94
C GLY A 81 -1.54 -10.68 -9.68
N SER A 82 -1.49 -9.42 -9.26
CA SER A 82 -2.24 -8.33 -9.91
C SER A 82 -1.33 -7.30 -10.58
N ASN A 83 -0.06 -7.25 -10.19
CA ASN A 83 0.88 -6.24 -10.68
C ASN A 83 2.27 -6.87 -10.86
N PRO A 84 2.44 -7.73 -11.88
CA PRO A 84 3.68 -8.53 -12.02
C PRO A 84 4.95 -7.70 -12.21
N THR A 85 4.83 -6.48 -12.71
CA THR A 85 5.99 -5.61 -12.94
C THR A 85 6.24 -4.64 -11.78
N TRP A 86 5.41 -4.68 -10.74
CA TRP A 86 5.51 -3.78 -9.58
C TRP A 86 5.52 -2.30 -9.97
N ARG A 87 4.73 -1.95 -10.99
CA ARG A 87 4.60 -0.57 -11.40
C ARG A 87 3.85 0.24 -10.34
N ASP A 88 4.11 1.53 -10.30
CA ASP A 88 3.37 2.44 -9.40
C ASP A 88 1.94 2.60 -9.91
N LEU A 89 0.97 2.20 -9.11
CA LEU A 89 -0.45 2.23 -9.45
C LEU A 89 -1.11 3.58 -9.19
N TYR A 90 -0.35 4.58 -8.74
CA TYR A 90 -0.92 5.87 -8.37
C TYR A 90 -1.70 6.51 -9.52
N ASP A 91 -1.14 6.49 -10.73
CA ASP A 91 -1.82 7.07 -11.89
C ASP A 91 -3.15 6.38 -12.20
N GLU A 92 -3.26 5.10 -11.85
CA GLU A 92 -4.48 4.32 -12.04
C GLU A 92 -5.59 4.75 -11.09
N ILE A 93 -5.25 5.08 -9.84
CA ILE A 93 -6.26 5.40 -8.82
C ILE A 93 -6.74 6.85 -8.86
N ILE A 94 -6.01 7.75 -9.52
CA ILE A 94 -6.38 9.17 -9.60
C ILE A 94 -7.27 9.50 -10.80
N LEU A 95 -7.55 8.54 -11.64
CA LEU A 95 -8.39 8.73 -12.84
C LEU A 95 -9.85 8.95 -12.51
#